data_f1e0ffb4de7aa2e37feb6a01cd7e1a68
#
_entry.id   f1e0ffb4de7aa2e37feb6a01cd7e1a68
#
_cell.length_a   1.000
_cell.length_b   1.000
_cell.length_c   1.000
_cell.angle_alpha   90.00
_cell.angle_beta   90.00
_cell.angle_gamma   90.00
#
_symmetry.space_group_name_H-M   'P 1'
#
loop_
_entity.id
_entity.type
_entity.pdbx_description
1 polymer ?
#
loop_
_entity_poly.entity_id
_entity_poly.type
_entity_poly.pdbx_seq_one_letter_code
_entity_poly.pdbx_strand_id
1 'polypeptide(L)'
;VELKQQGEMDESLQALLHRQATYKTLFKEMTTWAASAPASENAPSTDDMARTMQLYETAQHELQQLQQQLPALEKEIAQMEVWGEFDWNQVAAVEANGWKMQFFCCPEKAFDESWVDTFHALVIEVRAGQCYFVTVNREPVEIEAEVVRLPQQSLSALTAARQQLLDRIEAQKKQL
;
A
#
# COMPACT_ATOMS: atom_id res chain seq x y z
N VAL A 1 -4.63 12.34 -30.37
CA VAL A 1 -3.30 11.73 -30.65
C VAL A 1 -2.19 12.62 -30.09
N GLU A 2 -2.27 13.95 -30.26
CA GLU A 2 -1.27 14.91 -29.76
C GLU A 2 -1.17 14.99 -28.22
N LEU A 3 -2.28 14.85 -27.50
CA LEU A 3 -2.30 14.91 -26.03
C LEU A 3 -1.59 13.69 -25.37
N LYS A 4 -1.60 12.53 -26.00
CA LYS A 4 -0.87 11.36 -25.50
C LYS A 4 0.64 11.48 -25.69
N GLN A 5 1.08 12.04 -26.81
CA GLN A 5 2.50 12.26 -27.10
C GLN A 5 3.12 13.32 -26.17
N GLN A 6 2.33 14.32 -25.77
CA GLN A 6 2.77 15.36 -24.84
C GLN A 6 2.91 14.81 -23.42
N GLY A 7 2.03 13.89 -22.98
CA GLY A 7 2.12 13.20 -21.69
C GLY A 7 3.35 12.28 -21.59
N GLU A 8 3.66 11.52 -22.64
CA GLU A 8 4.85 10.65 -22.71
C GLU A 8 6.16 11.44 -22.74
N MET A 9 6.18 12.61 -23.41
CA MET A 9 7.34 13.50 -23.39
C MET A 9 7.56 14.15 -22.03
N ASP A 10 6.50 14.52 -21.32
CA ASP A 10 6.60 15.06 -19.96
C ASP A 10 7.12 14.04 -18.96
N GLU A 11 6.67 12.78 -19.02
CA GLU A 11 7.17 11.70 -18.17
C GLU A 11 8.65 11.40 -18.45
N SER A 12 9.06 11.36 -19.71
CA SER A 12 10.46 11.16 -20.08
C SER A 12 11.35 12.32 -19.65
N LEU A 13 10.87 13.55 -19.74
CA LEU A 13 11.59 14.73 -19.29
C LEU A 13 11.72 14.75 -17.76
N GLN A 14 10.67 14.42 -17.02
CA GLN A 14 10.70 14.30 -15.58
C GLN A 14 11.65 13.20 -15.10
N ALA A 15 11.67 12.04 -15.78
CA ALA A 15 12.62 10.97 -15.51
C ALA A 15 14.07 11.41 -15.73
N LEU A 16 14.35 12.16 -16.80
CA LEU A 16 15.68 12.72 -17.08
C LEU A 16 16.10 13.74 -16.03
N LEU A 17 15.19 14.65 -15.64
CA LEU A 17 15.45 15.65 -14.59
C LEU A 17 15.70 15.00 -13.23
N HIS A 18 14.92 13.96 -12.89
CA HIS A 18 15.12 13.20 -11.67
C HIS A 18 16.48 12.48 -11.67
N ARG A 19 16.85 11.87 -12.78
CA ARG A 19 18.13 11.21 -12.98
C ARG A 19 19.30 12.21 -12.87
N GLN A 20 19.15 13.39 -13.46
CA GLN A 20 20.14 14.45 -13.36
C GLN A 20 20.31 14.97 -11.91
N ALA A 21 19.20 15.11 -11.16
CA ALA A 21 19.22 15.49 -9.75
C ALA A 21 19.91 14.42 -8.90
N THR A 22 19.65 13.13 -9.17
CA THR A 22 20.30 12.00 -8.51
C THR A 22 21.80 11.99 -8.77
N TYR A 23 22.24 12.21 -10.00
CA TYR A 23 23.66 12.31 -10.33
C TYR A 23 24.35 13.48 -9.63
N LYS A 24 23.71 14.64 -9.55
CA LYS A 24 24.25 15.80 -8.82
C LYS A 24 24.45 15.54 -7.35
N THR A 25 23.47 14.89 -6.70
CA THR A 25 23.54 14.52 -5.27
C THR A 25 24.65 13.52 -5.04
N LEU A 26 24.73 12.50 -5.88
CA LEU A 26 25.77 11.46 -5.82
C LEU A 26 27.16 12.04 -6.02
N PHE A 27 27.32 12.91 -7.01
CA PHE A 27 28.58 13.58 -7.27
C PHE A 27 29.01 14.47 -6.10
N LYS A 28 28.07 15.17 -5.48
CA LYS A 28 28.35 15.97 -4.27
C LYS A 28 28.78 15.11 -3.10
N GLU A 29 28.11 14.01 -2.84
CA GLU A 29 28.46 13.08 -1.78
C GLU A 29 29.83 12.44 -2.03
N MET A 30 30.12 12.02 -3.26
CA MET A 30 31.40 11.46 -3.65
C MET A 30 32.56 12.46 -3.51
N THR A 31 32.34 13.72 -3.89
CA THR A 31 33.35 14.79 -3.73
C THR A 31 33.60 15.10 -2.26
N THR A 32 32.56 15.09 -1.43
CA THR A 32 32.69 15.28 0.03
C THR A 32 33.45 14.12 0.66
N TRP A 33 33.13 12.89 0.25
CA TRP A 33 33.84 11.69 0.72
C TRP A 33 35.32 11.68 0.27
N ALA A 34 35.59 12.02 -1.00
CA ALA A 34 36.93 12.11 -1.55
C ALA A 34 37.79 13.18 -0.85
N ALA A 35 37.15 14.28 -0.41
CA ALA A 35 37.84 15.33 0.35
C ALA A 35 38.17 14.92 1.79
N SER A 36 37.40 13.98 2.37
CA SER A 36 37.60 13.47 3.74
C SER A 36 38.43 12.19 3.82
N ALA A 37 38.64 11.49 2.70
CA ALA A 37 39.42 10.26 2.66
C ALA A 37 40.93 10.56 2.72
N PRO A 38 41.72 9.82 3.50
CA PRO A 38 43.17 9.90 3.43
C PRO A 38 43.65 9.51 2.01
N ALA A 39 44.61 10.23 1.49
CA ALA A 39 45.15 9.98 0.15
C ALA A 39 45.61 8.53 0.00
N SER A 40 44.72 7.71 -0.53
CA SER A 40 45.03 6.33 -0.91
C SER A 40 45.47 6.34 -2.37
N GLU A 41 46.56 5.69 -2.66
CA GLU A 41 47.17 5.62 -4.01
C GLU A 41 46.27 4.90 -5.05
N ASN A 42 45.13 4.35 -4.66
CA ASN A 42 44.19 3.70 -5.54
C ASN A 42 42.93 4.58 -5.73
N ALA A 43 42.99 5.45 -6.73
CA ALA A 43 41.75 6.05 -7.23
C ALA A 43 40.81 4.94 -7.73
N PRO A 44 39.52 4.94 -7.36
CA PRO A 44 38.58 3.96 -7.87
C PRO A 44 38.52 4.03 -9.41
N SER A 45 38.56 2.86 -10.04
CA SER A 45 38.49 2.78 -11.50
C SER A 45 37.10 3.33 -11.98
N THR A 46 37.06 3.78 -13.24
CA THR A 46 35.78 4.21 -13.85
C THR A 46 34.71 3.12 -13.78
N ASP A 47 35.12 1.86 -13.86
CA ASP A 47 34.24 0.70 -13.73
C ASP A 47 33.71 0.52 -12.30
N ASP A 48 34.52 0.78 -11.29
CA ASP A 48 34.09 0.73 -9.88
C ASP A 48 33.10 1.83 -9.57
N MET A 49 33.31 3.01 -10.13
CA MET A 49 32.37 4.13 -10.00
C MET A 49 31.03 3.82 -10.68
N ALA A 50 31.07 3.29 -11.89
CA ALA A 50 29.85 2.92 -12.65
C ALA A 50 29.06 1.82 -11.90
N ARG A 51 29.76 0.84 -11.34
CA ARG A 51 29.15 -0.22 -10.53
C ARG A 51 28.51 0.33 -9.26
N THR A 52 29.19 1.23 -8.56
CA THR A 52 28.66 1.87 -7.34
C THR A 52 27.42 2.69 -7.65
N MET A 53 27.43 3.45 -8.75
CA MET A 53 26.26 4.21 -9.20
C MET A 53 25.07 3.31 -9.52
N GLN A 54 25.32 2.19 -10.20
CA GLN A 54 24.25 1.24 -10.52
C GLN A 54 23.65 0.61 -9.27
N LEU A 55 24.48 0.27 -8.28
CA LEU A 55 24.00 -0.25 -6.99
C LEU A 55 23.14 0.79 -6.25
N TYR A 56 23.57 2.03 -6.26
CA TYR A 56 22.83 3.12 -5.63
C TYR A 56 21.46 3.37 -6.32
N GLU A 57 21.45 3.42 -7.66
CA GLU A 57 20.21 3.57 -8.43
C GLU A 57 19.24 2.41 -8.15
N THR A 58 19.76 1.18 -8.10
CA THR A 58 18.95 -0.01 -7.76
C THR A 58 18.38 0.10 -6.36
N ALA A 59 19.21 0.46 -5.39
CA ALA A 59 18.80 0.62 -3.99
C ALA A 59 17.76 1.74 -3.82
N GLN A 60 17.91 2.84 -4.52
CA GLN A 60 16.92 3.92 -4.54
C GLN A 60 15.60 3.48 -5.15
N HIS A 61 15.65 2.74 -6.25
CA HIS A 61 14.45 2.23 -6.90
C HIS A 61 13.68 1.25 -5.99
N GLU A 62 14.40 0.36 -5.32
CA GLU A 62 13.82 -0.56 -4.34
C GLU A 62 13.18 0.19 -3.17
N LEU A 63 13.85 1.21 -2.64
CA LEU A 63 13.31 2.06 -1.58
C LEU A 63 12.01 2.74 -2.02
N GLN A 64 11.98 3.28 -3.22
CA GLN A 64 10.80 3.92 -3.79
C GLN A 64 9.64 2.93 -3.93
N GLN A 65 9.89 1.71 -4.40
CA GLN A 65 8.86 0.67 -4.49
C GLN A 65 8.30 0.31 -3.12
N LEU A 66 9.14 0.14 -2.11
CA LEU A 66 8.70 -0.14 -0.75
C LEU A 66 7.85 1.00 -0.17
N GLN A 67 8.26 2.24 -0.41
CA GLN A 67 7.50 3.43 0.02
C GLN A 67 6.16 3.56 -0.69
N GLN A 68 6.03 3.13 -1.94
CA GLN A 68 4.76 3.12 -2.67
C GLN A 68 3.79 2.05 -2.17
N GLN A 69 4.28 0.95 -1.62
CA GLN A 69 3.44 -0.11 -1.04
C GLN A 69 2.79 0.31 0.28
N LEU A 70 3.43 1.19 1.04
CA LEU A 70 2.97 1.60 2.38
C LEU A 70 1.58 2.24 2.38
N PRO A 71 1.24 3.23 1.52
CA PRO A 71 -0.09 3.84 1.50
C PRO A 71 -1.21 2.85 1.16
N ALA A 72 -0.96 1.90 0.26
CA ALA A 72 -1.92 0.87 -0.10
C ALA A 72 -2.21 -0.04 1.09
N LEU A 73 -1.18 -0.46 1.81
CA LEU A 73 -1.30 -1.30 3.01
C LEU A 73 -1.99 -0.55 4.16
N GLU A 74 -1.67 0.71 4.37
CA GLU A 74 -2.35 1.56 5.35
C GLU A 74 -3.83 1.76 5.05
N LYS A 75 -4.18 1.87 3.77
CA LYS A 75 -5.58 1.92 3.33
C LYS A 75 -6.32 0.61 3.64
N GLU A 76 -5.71 -0.54 3.39
CA GLU A 76 -6.29 -1.83 3.75
C GLU A 76 -6.48 -1.99 5.26
N ILE A 77 -5.51 -1.56 6.06
CA ILE A 77 -5.61 -1.54 7.53
C ILE A 77 -6.78 -0.66 7.97
N ALA A 78 -6.90 0.55 7.42
CA ALA A 78 -7.99 1.46 7.76
C ALA A 78 -9.37 0.88 7.40
N GLN A 79 -9.46 0.16 6.29
CA GLN A 79 -10.68 -0.57 5.92
C GLN A 79 -11.03 -1.69 6.92
N MET A 80 -10.02 -2.41 7.39
CA MET A 80 -10.22 -3.51 8.34
C MET A 80 -10.49 -3.04 9.77
N GLU A 81 -9.98 -1.89 10.19
CA GLU A 81 -10.19 -1.34 11.54
C GLU A 81 -11.67 -1.15 11.87
N VAL A 82 -12.48 -0.78 10.90
CA VAL A 82 -13.93 -0.63 11.06
C VAL A 82 -14.61 -1.96 11.43
N TRP A 83 -14.15 -3.05 10.81
CA TRP A 83 -14.69 -4.40 11.01
C TRP A 83 -14.10 -5.10 12.22
N GLY A 84 -12.95 -4.63 12.71
CA GLY A 84 -12.23 -5.20 13.82
C GLY A 84 -11.46 -6.48 13.48
N GLU A 85 -10.98 -7.12 14.51
CA GLU A 85 -10.26 -8.40 14.37
C GLU A 85 -11.28 -9.54 14.26
N PHE A 86 -11.25 -10.27 13.15
CA PHE A 86 -12.03 -11.49 12.97
C PHE A 86 -11.25 -12.55 12.20
N ASP A 87 -11.63 -13.79 12.40
CA ASP A 87 -10.98 -14.93 11.76
C ASP A 87 -11.67 -15.29 10.43
N TRP A 88 -10.94 -15.14 9.35
CA TRP A 88 -11.41 -15.53 8.01
C TRP A 88 -11.72 -17.02 7.88
N ASN A 89 -11.11 -17.87 8.70
CA ASN A 89 -11.45 -19.30 8.75
C ASN A 89 -12.87 -19.52 9.25
N GLN A 90 -13.36 -18.70 10.16
CA GLN A 90 -14.75 -18.74 10.62
C GLN A 90 -15.73 -18.31 9.52
N VAL A 91 -15.37 -17.26 8.74
CA VAL A 91 -16.15 -16.85 7.59
C VAL A 91 -16.21 -17.96 6.54
N ALA A 92 -15.09 -18.60 6.25
CA ALA A 92 -15.04 -19.75 5.33
C ALA A 92 -15.87 -20.93 5.82
N ALA A 93 -15.89 -21.20 7.13
CA ALA A 93 -16.72 -22.24 7.73
C ALA A 93 -18.22 -21.95 7.58
N VAL A 94 -18.64 -20.70 7.77
CA VAL A 94 -20.02 -20.25 7.53
C VAL A 94 -20.42 -20.45 6.07
N GLU A 95 -19.55 -20.07 5.14
CA GLU A 95 -19.77 -20.25 3.70
C GLU A 95 -19.80 -21.74 3.29
N ALA A 96 -18.96 -22.56 3.89
CA ALA A 96 -18.94 -24.01 3.66
C ALA A 96 -20.25 -24.70 4.08
N ASN A 97 -20.98 -24.13 5.04
CA ASN A 97 -22.29 -24.59 5.49
C ASN A 97 -23.47 -24.07 4.62
N GLY A 98 -23.17 -23.43 3.50
CA GLY A 98 -24.15 -22.93 2.53
C GLY A 98 -24.70 -21.54 2.85
N TRP A 99 -24.10 -20.82 3.78
CA TRP A 99 -24.46 -19.44 4.08
C TRP A 99 -23.55 -18.47 3.32
N LYS A 100 -24.14 -17.33 2.85
CA LYS A 100 -23.41 -16.25 2.24
C LYS A 100 -23.30 -15.08 3.21
N MET A 101 -22.08 -14.67 3.50
CA MET A 101 -21.75 -13.52 4.32
C MET A 101 -21.32 -12.36 3.43
N GLN A 102 -22.03 -11.23 3.52
CA GLN A 102 -21.77 -10.06 2.72
C GLN A 102 -21.52 -8.86 3.62
N PHE A 103 -20.59 -8.01 3.20
CA PHE A 103 -20.20 -6.79 3.90
C PHE A 103 -20.68 -5.59 3.12
N PHE A 104 -21.38 -4.69 3.80
CA PHE A 104 -21.96 -3.50 3.19
C PHE A 104 -21.61 -2.23 3.95
N CYS A 105 -21.64 -1.12 3.22
CA CYS A 105 -21.51 0.23 3.74
C CYS A 105 -22.54 1.13 3.09
N CYS A 106 -23.20 1.96 3.89
CA CYS A 106 -24.11 2.97 3.39
C CYS A 106 -24.07 4.22 4.29
N PRO A 107 -24.55 5.38 3.81
CA PRO A 107 -24.78 6.51 4.71
C PRO A 107 -25.72 6.09 5.84
N GLU A 108 -25.43 6.54 7.08
CA GLU A 108 -26.24 6.19 8.25
C GLU A 108 -27.73 6.44 8.05
N LYS A 109 -28.07 7.55 7.36
CA LYS A 109 -29.44 7.92 7.05
C LYS A 109 -30.14 7.03 6.02
N ALA A 110 -29.37 6.31 5.23
CA ALA A 110 -29.86 5.39 4.20
C ALA A 110 -30.06 3.96 4.72
N PHE A 111 -29.56 3.64 5.91
CA PHE A 111 -29.76 2.35 6.53
C PHE A 111 -31.23 2.14 6.89
N ASP A 112 -31.82 1.06 6.40
CA ASP A 112 -33.19 0.68 6.68
C ASP A 112 -33.23 -0.41 7.76
N GLU A 113 -33.89 -0.13 8.86
CA GLU A 113 -33.99 -1.06 9.98
C GLU A 113 -34.71 -2.37 9.59
N SER A 114 -35.54 -2.36 8.54
CA SER A 114 -36.19 -3.56 8.01
C SER A 114 -35.20 -4.57 7.46
N TRP A 115 -33.99 -4.18 7.10
CA TRP A 115 -32.94 -5.05 6.64
C TRP A 115 -32.47 -6.04 7.72
N VAL A 116 -32.59 -5.67 8.99
CA VAL A 116 -32.26 -6.54 10.13
C VAL A 116 -33.14 -7.79 10.10
N ASP A 117 -34.43 -7.64 9.87
CA ASP A 117 -35.38 -8.75 9.83
C ASP A 117 -35.41 -9.44 8.47
N THR A 118 -35.30 -8.68 7.37
CA THR A 118 -35.43 -9.20 6.01
C THR A 118 -34.16 -9.88 5.50
N PHE A 119 -32.99 -9.29 5.77
CA PHE A 119 -31.69 -9.77 5.26
C PHE A 119 -30.73 -10.21 6.36
N HIS A 120 -31.18 -10.27 7.60
CA HIS A 120 -30.36 -10.61 8.77
C HIS A 120 -29.14 -9.68 8.88
N ALA A 121 -29.36 -8.38 8.64
CA ALA A 121 -28.32 -7.38 8.76
C ALA A 121 -27.90 -7.17 10.21
N LEU A 122 -26.60 -7.14 10.45
CA LEU A 122 -26.00 -6.82 11.73
C LEU A 122 -25.07 -5.63 11.57
N VAL A 123 -25.42 -4.51 12.22
CA VAL A 123 -24.57 -3.32 12.24
C VAL A 123 -23.33 -3.58 13.08
N ILE A 124 -22.17 -3.40 12.46
CA ILE A 124 -20.88 -3.58 13.11
C ILE A 124 -20.40 -2.27 13.73
N GLU A 125 -20.44 -1.19 12.96
CA GLU A 125 -20.01 0.13 13.41
C GLU A 125 -20.67 1.23 12.60
N VAL A 126 -20.89 2.36 13.24
CA VAL A 126 -21.24 3.64 12.59
C VAL A 126 -20.06 4.58 12.84
N ARG A 127 -19.43 5.03 11.76
CA ARG A 127 -18.26 5.90 11.83
C ARG A 127 -18.33 6.97 10.74
N ALA A 128 -18.12 8.21 11.11
CA ALA A 128 -18.11 9.36 10.20
C ALA A 128 -19.36 9.45 9.29
N GLY A 129 -20.53 9.16 9.85
CA GLY A 129 -21.81 9.20 9.11
C GLY A 129 -22.04 8.02 8.16
N GLN A 130 -21.20 7.00 8.21
CA GLN A 130 -21.31 5.76 7.45
C GLN A 130 -21.68 4.60 8.38
N CYS A 131 -22.62 3.78 7.94
CA CYS A 131 -23.04 2.56 8.62
C CYS A 131 -22.39 1.36 7.94
N TYR A 132 -21.67 0.56 8.71
CA TYR A 132 -21.01 -0.67 8.26
C TYR A 132 -21.75 -1.85 8.86
N PHE A 133 -22.24 -2.74 8.01
CA PHE A 133 -23.02 -3.89 8.43
C PHE A 133 -22.72 -5.13 7.59
N VAL A 134 -23.05 -6.29 8.15
CA VAL A 134 -22.94 -7.59 7.49
C VAL A 134 -24.32 -8.20 7.34
N THR A 135 -24.49 -9.02 6.31
CA THR A 135 -25.68 -9.86 6.12
C THR A 135 -25.27 -11.31 6.00
N VAL A 136 -26.08 -12.20 6.57
CA VAL A 136 -25.87 -13.65 6.49
C VAL A 136 -27.15 -14.30 5.95
N ASN A 137 -27.09 -14.79 4.73
CA ASN A 137 -28.22 -15.43 4.06
C ASN A 137 -27.77 -16.64 3.24
N ARG A 138 -28.73 -17.48 2.85
CA ARG A 138 -28.47 -18.65 2.00
C ARG A 138 -28.08 -18.27 0.58
N GLU A 139 -28.58 -17.14 0.10
CA GLU A 139 -28.33 -16.60 -1.22
C GLU A 139 -27.80 -15.17 -1.11
N PRO A 140 -27.03 -14.69 -2.10
CA PRO A 140 -26.62 -13.31 -2.13
C PRO A 140 -27.84 -12.38 -2.13
N VAL A 141 -27.81 -11.33 -1.32
CA VAL A 141 -28.87 -10.33 -1.25
C VAL A 141 -28.48 -9.07 -2.00
N GLU A 142 -29.47 -8.44 -2.63
CA GLU A 142 -29.29 -7.13 -3.25
C GLU A 142 -29.92 -6.07 -2.33
N ILE A 143 -29.06 -5.18 -1.85
CA ILE A 143 -29.43 -4.06 -0.98
C ILE A 143 -28.93 -2.76 -1.63
N GLU A 144 -29.65 -1.68 -1.45
CA GLU A 144 -29.21 -0.34 -1.87
C GLU A 144 -28.07 0.20 -0.97
N ALA A 145 -27.00 -0.55 -0.91
CA ALA A 145 -25.78 -0.22 -0.18
C ALA A 145 -24.55 -0.66 -0.98
N GLU A 146 -23.43 -0.02 -0.71
CA GLU A 146 -22.18 -0.37 -1.35
C GLU A 146 -21.65 -1.70 -0.80
N VAL A 147 -21.34 -2.65 -1.68
CA VAL A 147 -20.69 -3.90 -1.31
C VAL A 147 -19.21 -3.62 -1.00
N VAL A 148 -18.80 -3.92 0.21
CA VAL A 148 -17.41 -3.76 0.66
C VAL A 148 -16.64 -5.04 0.37
N ARG A 149 -15.56 -4.91 -0.39
CA ARG A 149 -14.60 -5.99 -0.59
C ARG A 149 -13.45 -5.81 0.38
N LEU A 150 -13.36 -6.71 1.34
CA LEU A 150 -12.29 -6.69 2.34
C LEU A 150 -11.06 -7.47 1.85
N PRO A 151 -9.84 -7.03 2.25
CA PRO A 151 -8.65 -7.85 2.10
C PRO A 151 -8.84 -9.19 2.81
N GLN A 152 -8.37 -10.28 2.21
CA GLN A 152 -8.49 -11.64 2.80
C GLN A 152 -7.43 -11.91 3.87
N GLN A 153 -7.12 -10.92 4.66
CA GLN A 153 -6.15 -10.99 5.76
C GLN A 153 -6.76 -10.36 7.01
N SER A 154 -6.42 -10.90 8.17
CA SER A 154 -6.84 -10.32 9.45
C SER A 154 -6.16 -8.96 9.69
N LEU A 155 -6.77 -8.14 10.55
CA LEU A 155 -6.20 -6.86 10.95
C LEU A 155 -4.80 -7.03 11.56
N SER A 156 -4.60 -8.04 12.40
CA SER A 156 -3.28 -8.36 12.98
C SER A 156 -2.25 -8.75 11.93
N ALA A 157 -2.63 -9.52 10.90
CA ALA A 157 -1.75 -9.88 9.80
C ALA A 157 -1.34 -8.66 8.96
N LEU A 158 -2.28 -7.77 8.68
CA LEU A 158 -2.01 -6.51 7.95
C LEU A 158 -1.10 -5.58 8.76
N THR A 159 -1.32 -5.46 10.06
CA THR A 159 -0.49 -4.66 10.97
C THR A 159 0.93 -5.21 11.05
N ALA A 160 1.09 -6.53 11.12
CA ALA A 160 2.40 -7.18 11.08
C ALA A 160 3.11 -6.96 9.74
N ALA A 161 2.40 -7.06 8.62
CA ALA A 161 2.94 -6.76 7.29
C ALA A 161 3.40 -5.30 7.16
N ARG A 162 2.64 -4.36 7.72
CA ARG A 162 3.04 -2.95 7.80
C ARG A 162 4.33 -2.75 8.57
N GLN A 163 4.47 -3.39 9.73
CA GLN A 163 5.67 -3.30 10.53
C GLN A 163 6.89 -3.86 9.79
N GLN A 164 6.76 -5.01 9.15
CA GLN A 164 7.82 -5.60 8.34
C GLN A 164 8.22 -4.68 7.17
N LEU A 165 7.24 -4.03 6.52
CA LEU A 165 7.50 -3.09 5.44
C LEU A 165 8.26 -1.86 5.94
N LEU A 166 7.88 -1.30 7.09
CA LEU A 166 8.58 -0.19 7.73
C LEU A 166 10.03 -0.55 8.10
N ASP A 167 10.24 -1.74 8.64
CA ASP A 167 11.57 -2.24 9.00
C ASP A 167 12.46 -2.40 7.75
N ARG A 168 11.89 -2.89 6.65
CA ARG A 168 12.59 -2.99 5.35
C ARG A 168 12.94 -1.62 4.77
N ILE A 169 12.03 -0.67 4.85
CA ILE A 169 12.26 0.71 4.41
C ILE A 169 13.42 1.33 5.22
N GLU A 170 13.42 1.15 6.52
CA GLU A 170 14.47 1.66 7.39
C GLU A 170 15.82 0.99 7.12
N ALA A 171 15.83 -0.32 6.93
CA ALA A 171 17.04 -1.07 6.57
C ALA A 171 17.61 -0.61 5.23
N GLN A 172 16.74 -0.37 4.23
CA GLN A 172 17.16 0.09 2.91
C GLN A 172 17.72 1.52 2.95
N LYS A 173 17.14 2.41 3.77
CA LYS A 173 17.68 3.76 4.00
C LYS A 173 19.08 3.75 4.62
N LYS A 174 19.38 2.79 5.47
CA LYS A 174 20.72 2.65 6.09
C LYS A 174 21.77 2.15 5.12
N GLN A 175 21.38 1.51 4.01
CA GLN A 175 22.30 1.05 2.97
C GLN A 175 22.65 2.14 1.95
N LEU A 176 21.89 3.19 1.89
CA LEU A 176 22.11 4.35 1.04
C LEU A 176 22.99 5.39 1.73
#